data_6ba291a2c3064d3f1f5e652e02a847a9
#
_entry.id   6ba291a2c3064d3f1f5e652e02a847a9
#
_cell.length_a   1.000
_cell.length_b   1.000
_cell.length_c   1.000
_cell.angle_alpha   90.00
_cell.angle_beta   90.00
_cell.angle_gamma   90.00
#
_symmetry.space_group_name_H-M   'P 1'
#
loop_
_entity.id
_entity.type
_entity.pdbx_description
1 polymer ?
#
loop_
_entity_poly.entity_id
_entity_poly.type
_entity_poly.pdbx_seq_one_letter_code
_entity_poly.pdbx_strand_id
1 'polypeptide(L)'
;MNRKMQNRDGCEGRLPASAPLANPYVPFQEENPPKYDPRFGLIRGTLYPGLDLPFMDQVNQQELTETPMHDLQALGFALHELALYLDTHRDDTEALEIYRNFQRIYHDAMMKFEENNAAISHGMPSKRDNYAWLDDPWPWEYYNR
;
A
#
# COMPACT_ATOMS: atom_id res chain seq x y z
N MET A 1 -31.97 42.08 -11.63
CA MET A 1 -31.86 41.14 -12.76
C MET A 1 -31.81 39.72 -12.18
N ASN A 2 -33.02 39.13 -12.00
CA ASN A 2 -33.16 37.80 -11.38
C ASN A 2 -32.81 36.71 -12.41
N ARG A 3 -31.61 36.17 -12.36
CA ARG A 3 -31.32 34.91 -13.04
C ARG A 3 -31.99 33.77 -12.29
N LYS A 4 -33.15 33.31 -12.79
CA LYS A 4 -33.70 32.02 -12.42
C LYS A 4 -32.61 30.96 -12.68
N MET A 5 -32.09 30.37 -11.60
CA MET A 5 -31.29 29.16 -11.70
C MET A 5 -32.15 28.06 -12.30
N GLN A 6 -31.90 27.67 -13.53
CA GLN A 6 -32.49 26.48 -14.13
C GLN A 6 -31.99 25.26 -13.34
N ASN A 7 -32.94 24.61 -12.68
CA ASN A 7 -32.75 23.32 -12.07
C ASN A 7 -32.31 22.34 -13.16
N ARG A 8 -31.09 21.89 -13.11
CA ARG A 8 -30.53 20.87 -14.02
C ARG A 8 -30.74 19.48 -13.41
N ASP A 9 -31.99 19.13 -13.21
CA ASP A 9 -32.37 17.78 -12.84
C ASP A 9 -32.01 16.84 -14.01
N GLY A 10 -31.10 15.89 -13.80
CA GLY A 10 -30.82 14.83 -14.73
C GLY A 10 -29.40 14.71 -15.25
N CYS A 11 -28.43 15.47 -14.74
CA CYS A 11 -27.02 15.23 -15.11
C CYS A 11 -26.38 14.26 -14.12
N GLU A 12 -26.37 12.98 -14.43
CA GLU A 12 -25.56 12.00 -13.72
C GLU A 12 -24.10 12.45 -13.68
N GLY A 13 -23.48 12.44 -12.51
CA GLY A 13 -22.07 12.74 -12.30
C GLY A 13 -21.69 14.21 -12.13
N ARG A 14 -22.65 15.15 -12.00
CA ARG A 14 -22.39 16.55 -11.68
C ARG A 14 -23.00 16.93 -10.34
N LEU A 15 -22.19 17.55 -9.49
CA LEU A 15 -22.68 18.17 -8.26
C LEU A 15 -23.67 19.29 -8.59
N PRO A 16 -24.78 19.43 -7.83
CA PRO A 16 -25.68 20.57 -7.95
C PRO A 16 -24.91 21.88 -7.77
N ALA A 17 -25.23 22.91 -8.55
CA ALA A 17 -24.52 24.20 -8.50
C ALA A 17 -24.59 24.90 -7.13
N SER A 18 -25.55 24.49 -6.28
CA SER A 18 -25.77 25.00 -4.92
C SER A 18 -25.36 24.02 -3.82
N ALA A 19 -24.78 22.86 -4.15
CA ALA A 19 -24.35 21.91 -3.13
C ALA A 19 -23.16 22.49 -2.34
N PRO A 20 -23.20 22.45 -1.00
CA PRO A 20 -22.04 22.77 -0.20
C PRO A 20 -20.96 21.71 -0.46
N LEU A 21 -19.78 22.16 -0.82
CA LEU A 21 -18.61 21.26 -0.98
C LEU A 21 -17.98 21.02 0.38
N ALA A 22 -17.71 19.75 0.71
CA ALA A 22 -16.86 19.42 1.82
C ALA A 22 -15.39 19.73 1.46
N ASN A 23 -14.66 20.33 2.39
CA ASN A 23 -13.20 20.47 2.26
C ASN A 23 -12.56 19.13 2.68
N PRO A 24 -11.98 18.36 1.75
CA PRO A 24 -11.16 17.23 2.14
C PRO A 24 -9.85 17.77 2.75
N TYR A 25 -9.63 17.50 4.02
CA TYR A 25 -8.35 17.81 4.68
C TYR A 25 -7.31 16.77 4.26
N VAL A 26 -6.81 16.89 3.02
CA VAL A 26 -5.76 16.02 2.49
C VAL A 26 -4.43 16.68 2.77
N PRO A 27 -3.51 16.04 3.53
CA PRO A 27 -2.18 16.57 3.77
C PRO A 27 -1.35 16.56 2.48
N PHE A 28 -0.46 17.53 2.36
CA PHE A 28 0.55 17.53 1.31
C PHE A 28 1.75 16.68 1.75
N GLN A 29 2.30 15.90 0.81
CA GLN A 29 3.56 15.21 1.01
C GLN A 29 4.70 16.24 1.06
N GLU A 30 5.49 16.21 2.12
CA GLU A 30 6.66 17.07 2.31
C GLU A 30 7.91 16.45 1.68
N GLU A 31 8.94 17.28 1.45
CA GLU A 31 10.25 16.81 1.00
C GLU A 31 10.97 16.07 2.14
N ASN A 32 11.64 14.97 1.81
CA ASN A 32 12.40 14.12 2.74
C ASN A 32 11.70 13.86 4.09
N PRO A 33 10.45 13.35 4.07
CA PRO A 33 9.67 13.13 5.28
C PRO A 33 10.27 12.01 6.13
N PRO A 34 10.08 12.04 7.45
CA PRO A 34 10.40 10.90 8.30
C PRO A 34 9.61 9.67 7.86
N LYS A 35 10.16 8.49 8.10
CA LYS A 35 9.58 7.22 7.66
C LYS A 35 9.41 6.29 8.86
N TYR A 36 8.29 5.57 8.89
CA TYR A 36 8.09 4.46 9.80
C TYR A 36 8.95 3.24 9.41
N ASP A 37 9.16 2.35 10.34
CA ASP A 37 9.58 0.99 10.03
C ASP A 37 8.54 0.32 9.10
N PRO A 38 8.96 -0.51 8.12
CA PRO A 38 8.05 -1.11 7.15
C PRO A 38 6.87 -1.88 7.76
N ARG A 39 7.09 -2.63 8.84
CA ARG A 39 6.01 -3.37 9.53
C ARG A 39 5.01 -2.43 10.19
N PHE A 40 5.51 -1.39 10.86
CA PHE A 40 4.66 -0.39 11.48
C PHE A 40 3.90 0.42 10.44
N GLY A 41 4.57 0.80 9.35
CA GLY A 41 3.93 1.46 8.21
C GLY A 41 2.77 0.65 7.61
N LEU A 42 2.94 -0.67 7.46
CA LEU A 42 1.88 -1.55 6.99
C LEU A 42 0.66 -1.55 7.93
N ILE A 43 0.86 -1.55 9.26
CA ILE A 43 -0.22 -1.45 10.24
C ILE A 43 -0.92 -0.09 10.15
N ARG A 44 -0.15 0.99 10.01
CA ARG A 44 -0.67 2.36 9.95
C ARG A 44 -1.32 2.70 8.61
N GLY A 45 -1.04 1.94 7.55
CA GLY A 45 -1.56 2.19 6.20
C GLY A 45 -0.82 3.31 5.45
N THR A 46 0.32 3.75 5.98
CA THR A 46 1.25 4.67 5.31
C THR A 46 2.67 4.50 5.86
N LEU A 47 3.67 4.71 5.02
CA LEU A 47 5.09 4.76 5.44
C LEU A 47 5.43 6.09 6.12
N TYR A 48 4.62 7.12 5.95
CA TYR A 48 4.95 8.50 6.31
C TYR A 48 4.11 9.00 7.49
N PRO A 49 4.73 9.32 8.66
CA PRO A 49 4.01 9.81 9.83
C PRO A 49 3.13 11.04 9.56
N GLY A 50 3.54 11.92 8.64
CA GLY A 50 2.76 13.11 8.28
C GLY A 50 1.46 12.83 7.53
N LEU A 51 1.30 11.63 6.96
CA LEU A 51 0.08 11.18 6.28
C LEU A 51 -0.78 10.26 7.14
N ASP A 52 -0.34 9.95 8.35
CA ASP A 52 -1.05 9.05 9.24
C ASP A 52 -2.36 9.64 9.73
N LEU A 53 -3.43 8.87 9.63
CA LEU A 53 -4.78 9.32 10.00
C LEU A 53 -5.06 9.03 11.48
N PRO A 54 -5.69 9.96 12.21
CA PRO A 54 -5.85 9.86 13.68
C PRO A 54 -6.75 8.71 14.13
N PHE A 55 -7.52 8.11 13.23
CA PHE A 55 -8.43 6.99 13.54
C PHE A 55 -7.87 5.61 13.22
N MET A 56 -6.67 5.50 12.65
CA MET A 56 -6.07 4.20 12.29
C MET A 56 -5.78 3.34 13.52
N ASP A 57 -5.44 3.93 14.66
CA ASP A 57 -5.27 3.21 15.92
C ASP A 57 -6.53 2.47 16.42
N GLN A 58 -7.70 2.89 15.95
CA GLN A 58 -8.98 2.25 16.29
C GLN A 58 -9.29 1.05 15.40
N VAL A 59 -8.69 0.99 14.22
CA VAL A 59 -8.96 -0.04 13.21
C VAL A 59 -7.92 -1.14 13.25
N ASN A 60 -6.64 -0.78 13.36
CA ASN A 60 -5.51 -1.69 13.25
C ASN A 60 -4.75 -1.78 14.59
N GLN A 61 -5.34 -2.45 15.57
CA GLN A 61 -4.73 -2.64 16.88
C GLN A 61 -3.87 -3.92 17.00
N GLN A 62 -3.87 -4.75 15.96
CA GLN A 62 -3.14 -6.01 15.99
C GLN A 62 -1.68 -5.79 15.56
N GLU A 63 -0.77 -6.25 16.40
CA GLU A 63 0.63 -6.40 16.03
C GLU A 63 0.75 -7.49 14.94
N LEU A 64 1.55 -7.21 13.92
CA LEU A 64 1.87 -8.23 12.91
C LEU A 64 2.71 -9.32 13.56
N THR A 65 2.24 -10.55 13.46
CA THR A 65 3.04 -11.71 13.84
C THR A 65 4.33 -11.76 13.01
N GLU A 66 5.42 -12.18 13.64
CA GLU A 66 6.71 -12.33 12.93
C GLU A 66 6.68 -13.57 12.03
N THR A 67 6.25 -13.38 10.79
CA THR A 67 6.26 -14.42 9.75
C THR A 67 6.96 -13.92 8.50
N PRO A 68 7.63 -14.81 7.73
CA PRO A 68 8.25 -14.42 6.46
C PRO A 68 7.28 -13.78 5.46
N MET A 69 6.01 -14.17 5.49
CA MET A 69 4.97 -13.55 4.66
C MET A 69 4.68 -12.12 5.09
N HIS A 70 4.56 -11.85 6.38
CA HIS A 70 4.34 -10.48 6.87
C HIS A 70 5.53 -9.57 6.60
N ASP A 71 6.75 -10.10 6.63
CA ASP A 71 7.94 -9.34 6.24
C ASP A 71 7.91 -8.95 4.76
N LEU A 72 7.53 -9.88 3.89
CA LEU A 72 7.35 -9.60 2.48
C LEU A 72 6.26 -8.57 2.22
N GLN A 73 5.12 -8.68 2.91
CA GLN A 73 4.04 -7.71 2.80
C GLN A 73 4.48 -6.32 3.25
N ALA A 74 5.19 -6.22 4.37
CA ALA A 74 5.69 -4.95 4.90
C ALA A 74 6.72 -4.30 3.96
N LEU A 75 7.67 -5.07 3.43
CA LEU A 75 8.66 -4.58 2.47
C LEU A 75 8.01 -4.19 1.15
N GLY A 76 7.07 -4.98 0.64
CA GLY A 76 6.33 -4.68 -0.58
C GLY A 76 5.49 -3.41 -0.44
N PHE A 77 4.84 -3.22 0.72
CA PHE A 77 4.11 -2.01 1.04
C PHE A 77 5.04 -0.78 1.08
N ALA A 78 6.17 -0.88 1.79
CA ALA A 78 7.14 0.22 1.88
C ALA A 78 7.72 0.60 0.51
N LEU A 79 7.99 -0.38 -0.36
CA LEU A 79 8.41 -0.14 -1.74
C LEU A 79 7.34 0.61 -2.54
N HIS A 80 6.07 0.24 -2.38
CA HIS A 80 4.97 0.90 -3.07
C HIS A 80 4.83 2.36 -2.63
N GLU A 81 4.87 2.63 -1.33
CA GLU A 81 4.82 3.97 -0.75
C GLU A 81 6.01 4.84 -1.20
N LEU A 82 7.22 4.27 -1.25
CA LEU A 82 8.41 4.96 -1.76
C LEU A 82 8.30 5.24 -3.27
N ALA A 83 7.72 4.34 -4.05
CA ALA A 83 7.48 4.57 -5.47
C ALA A 83 6.52 5.74 -5.69
N LEU A 84 5.40 5.78 -4.95
CA LEU A 84 4.43 6.88 -5.01
C LEU A 84 5.07 8.22 -4.60
N TYR A 85 5.94 8.21 -3.59
CA TYR A 85 6.70 9.39 -3.20
C TYR A 85 7.63 9.86 -4.31
N LEU A 86 8.41 8.96 -4.91
CA LEU A 86 9.36 9.26 -5.97
C LEU A 86 8.69 9.72 -7.27
N ASP A 87 7.43 9.36 -7.52
CA ASP A 87 6.65 9.88 -8.67
C ASP A 87 6.52 11.40 -8.64
N THR A 88 6.49 11.99 -7.44
CA THR A 88 6.39 13.45 -7.25
C THR A 88 7.70 14.09 -6.81
N HIS A 89 8.65 13.33 -6.25
CA HIS A 89 9.94 13.77 -5.71
C HIS A 89 11.11 13.03 -6.37
N ARG A 90 11.12 13.00 -7.69
CA ARG A 90 12.06 12.21 -8.52
C ARG A 90 13.53 12.51 -8.27
N ASP A 91 13.86 13.69 -7.77
CA ASP A 91 15.23 14.17 -7.57
C ASP A 91 15.71 13.96 -6.11
N ASP A 92 14.88 13.33 -5.25
CA ASP A 92 15.25 12.95 -3.89
C ASP A 92 16.16 11.71 -3.93
N THR A 93 17.47 11.96 -3.84
CA THR A 93 18.49 10.91 -3.93
C THR A 93 18.49 9.98 -2.72
N GLU A 94 18.14 10.49 -1.54
CA GLU A 94 18.05 9.67 -0.31
C GLU A 94 16.89 8.66 -0.40
N ALA A 95 15.72 9.12 -0.80
CA ALA A 95 14.58 8.25 -1.01
C ALA A 95 14.86 7.19 -2.10
N LEU A 96 15.56 7.57 -3.17
CA LEU A 96 15.94 6.65 -4.23
C LEU A 96 16.93 5.58 -3.75
N GLU A 97 17.87 5.92 -2.88
CA GLU A 97 18.80 4.95 -2.29
C GLU A 97 18.06 3.96 -1.36
N ILE A 98 17.13 4.46 -0.54
CA ILE A 98 16.29 3.62 0.32
C ILE A 98 15.45 2.67 -0.54
N TYR A 99 14.81 3.19 -1.61
CA TYR A 99 14.02 2.39 -2.54
C TYR A 99 14.85 1.24 -3.15
N ARG A 100 16.05 1.53 -3.67
CA ARG A 100 16.94 0.52 -4.25
C ARG A 100 17.37 -0.54 -3.23
N ASN A 101 17.65 -0.10 -2.00
CA ASN A 101 18.01 -1.04 -0.94
C ASN A 101 16.85 -1.96 -0.57
N PHE A 102 15.64 -1.40 -0.39
CA PHE A 102 14.45 -2.20 -0.09
C PHE A 102 14.08 -3.13 -1.24
N GLN A 103 14.23 -2.69 -2.49
CA GLN A 103 14.01 -3.53 -3.66
C GLN A 103 14.91 -4.79 -3.65
N ARG A 104 16.18 -4.62 -3.30
CA ARG A 104 17.10 -5.75 -3.17
C ARG A 104 16.70 -6.68 -2.03
N ILE A 105 16.40 -6.13 -0.84
CA ILE A 105 15.99 -6.93 0.33
C ILE A 105 14.69 -7.68 0.03
N TYR A 106 13.73 -7.02 -0.60
CA TYR A 106 12.46 -7.63 -1.00
C TYR A 106 12.66 -8.78 -1.99
N HIS A 107 13.49 -8.58 -3.00
CA HIS A 107 13.82 -9.64 -3.97
C HIS A 107 14.46 -10.85 -3.30
N ASP A 108 15.45 -10.64 -2.44
CA ASP A 108 16.13 -11.71 -1.71
C ASP A 108 15.18 -12.45 -0.75
N ALA A 109 14.30 -11.71 -0.07
CA ALA A 109 13.30 -12.28 0.81
C ALA A 109 12.24 -13.10 0.05
N MET A 110 11.82 -12.60 -1.11
CA MET A 110 10.88 -13.30 -1.99
C MET A 110 11.46 -14.62 -2.50
N MET A 111 12.70 -14.61 -2.97
CA MET A 111 13.39 -15.82 -3.42
C MET A 111 13.49 -16.87 -2.30
N LYS A 112 13.87 -16.44 -1.08
CA LYS A 112 13.95 -17.33 0.08
C LYS A 112 12.56 -17.86 0.50
N PHE A 113 11.53 -17.03 0.41
CA PHE A 113 10.17 -17.44 0.72
C PHE A 113 9.70 -18.54 -0.24
N GLU A 114 9.90 -18.34 -1.54
CA GLU A 114 9.49 -19.30 -2.57
C GLU A 114 10.29 -20.61 -2.54
N GLU A 115 11.53 -20.58 -2.05
CA GLU A 115 12.32 -21.80 -1.81
C GLU A 115 11.71 -22.72 -0.74
N ASN A 116 11.12 -22.13 0.28
CA ASN A 116 10.63 -22.85 1.45
C ASN A 116 9.09 -22.99 1.49
N ASN A 117 8.37 -22.22 0.70
CA ASN A 117 6.92 -22.14 0.70
C ASN A 117 6.36 -22.29 -0.72
N ALA A 118 5.07 -22.01 -0.88
CA ALA A 118 4.44 -21.96 -2.19
C ALA A 118 4.86 -20.73 -2.99
N ALA A 119 4.76 -20.79 -4.31
CA ALA A 119 5.00 -19.65 -5.20
C ALA A 119 4.04 -18.49 -4.89
N ILE A 120 4.57 -17.27 -4.85
CA ILE A 120 3.76 -16.05 -4.61
C ILE A 120 3.05 -15.62 -5.90
N SER A 121 3.60 -15.94 -7.06
CA SER A 121 3.00 -15.64 -8.35
C SER A 121 3.15 -16.80 -9.33
N HIS A 122 2.19 -16.92 -10.24
CA HIS A 122 2.21 -17.95 -11.28
C HIS A 122 3.36 -17.80 -12.29
N GLY A 123 3.95 -16.61 -12.39
CA GLY A 123 5.03 -16.30 -13.32
C GLY A 123 6.41 -16.68 -12.81
N MET A 124 6.54 -17.05 -11.53
CA MET A 124 7.80 -17.51 -10.97
C MET A 124 7.97 -19.02 -11.20
N PRO A 125 9.14 -19.46 -11.67
CA PRO A 125 9.38 -20.87 -11.88
C PRO A 125 9.33 -21.60 -10.53
N SER A 126 8.40 -22.51 -10.37
CA SER A 126 8.40 -23.42 -9.23
C SER A 126 9.68 -24.26 -9.28
N LYS A 127 10.47 -24.21 -8.23
CA LYS A 127 11.63 -25.12 -8.05
C LYS A 127 11.20 -26.54 -7.67
N ARG A 128 9.88 -26.77 -7.46
CA ARG A 128 9.29 -28.07 -7.17
C ARG A 128 9.07 -28.84 -8.46
N ASP A 129 9.05 -30.16 -8.37
CA ASP A 129 8.78 -31.05 -9.49
C ASP A 129 7.33 -30.98 -10.01
N ASN A 130 6.47 -30.23 -9.34
CA ASN A 130 5.08 -30.02 -9.69
C ASN A 130 4.72 -28.52 -9.79
N TYR A 131 3.58 -28.21 -10.40
CA TYR A 131 3.03 -26.86 -10.49
C TYR A 131 2.38 -26.45 -9.17
N ALA A 132 3.20 -25.99 -8.23
CA ALA A 132 2.82 -25.70 -6.86
C ALA A 132 1.88 -24.49 -6.68
N TRP A 133 1.61 -23.71 -7.72
CA TRP A 133 0.65 -22.59 -7.68
C TRP A 133 -0.77 -23.00 -7.29
N LEU A 134 -1.14 -24.25 -7.56
CA LEU A 134 -2.46 -24.79 -7.23
C LEU A 134 -2.52 -25.45 -5.85
N ASP A 135 -1.40 -25.50 -5.13
CA ASP A 135 -1.35 -26.11 -3.80
C ASP A 135 -2.03 -25.20 -2.76
N ASP A 136 -2.74 -25.81 -1.80
CA ASP A 136 -3.33 -25.12 -0.64
C ASP A 136 -2.24 -24.58 0.32
N PRO A 137 -2.53 -23.52 1.10
CA PRO A 137 -3.82 -22.84 1.25
C PRO A 137 -4.01 -21.69 0.26
N TRP A 138 -5.18 -21.56 -0.30
CA TRP A 138 -5.57 -20.34 -1.01
C TRP A 138 -5.76 -19.17 -0.02
N PRO A 139 -5.63 -17.91 -0.42
CA PRO A 139 -5.75 -16.76 0.49
C PRO A 139 -7.05 -16.73 1.30
N TRP A 140 -8.15 -17.22 0.74
CA TRP A 140 -9.46 -17.27 1.39
C TRP A 140 -9.66 -18.47 2.32
N GLU A 141 -8.75 -19.45 2.31
CA GLU A 141 -8.81 -20.64 3.17
C GLU A 141 -8.06 -20.45 4.49
N TYR A 142 -7.32 -19.35 4.64
CA TYR A 142 -6.45 -19.09 5.78
C TYR A 142 -7.17 -19.07 7.15
N TYR A 143 -8.47 -18.76 7.17
CA TYR A 143 -9.27 -18.69 8.39
C TYR A 143 -9.84 -20.04 8.87
N ASN A 144 -9.61 -21.11 8.16
CA ASN A 144 -10.21 -22.42 8.45
C ASN A 144 -9.23 -23.44 9.08
N ARG A 145 -8.10 -22.95 9.65
CA ARG A 145 -7.13 -23.82 10.35
C ARG A 145 -6.96 -23.43 11.80
#